data_48cd1aed1c2978fae9243e33311b1a50
#
_entry.id   48cd1aed1c2978fae9243e33311b1a50
#
_cell.length_a   1.000
_cell.length_b   1.000
_cell.length_c   1.000
_cell.angle_alpha   90.00
_cell.angle_beta   90.00
_cell.angle_gamma   90.00
#
_symmetry.space_group_name_H-M   'P 1'
#
loop_
_entity.id
_entity.type
_entity.pdbx_description
1 polymer ?
#
loop_
_entity_poly.entity_id
_entity_poly.type
_entity_poly.pdbx_seq_one_letter_code
_entity_poly.pdbx_strand_id
1 'polypeptide(L)'
;MKSNYEVLIVGGGPVGMGLAIELGLRGISVGLVERRTEAHRIPKGQNLMQRTVDHFYCWGIADELRAAKVMPDDYPIGGVTTYGNLMSEYWYKPPQREAVQDFFFQPNDRLPQYCMEDVLREKMATLENVDALYGWHADRVEQDSDSVRVTLLDEGDIEEQIIE
;
A
#
# COMPACT_ATOMS: atom_id res chain seq x y z
N MET A 1 21.58 0.16 -7.52
CA MET A 1 21.10 -0.04 -6.13
C MET A 1 22.09 0.67 -5.22
N LYS A 2 21.63 1.44 -4.24
CA LYS A 2 22.53 1.98 -3.18
C LYS A 2 22.80 0.87 -2.16
N SER A 3 23.94 0.98 -1.46
CA SER A 3 24.32 0.01 -0.40
C SER A 3 23.91 0.47 1.00
N ASN A 4 23.35 1.69 1.12
CA ASN A 4 22.97 2.27 2.41
C ASN A 4 21.72 3.13 2.28
N TYR A 5 20.81 3.02 3.25
CA TYR A 5 19.59 3.80 3.40
C TYR A 5 19.37 4.17 4.87
N GLU A 6 18.72 5.29 5.12
CA GLU A 6 18.27 5.64 6.47
C GLU A 6 17.17 4.68 6.95
N VAL A 7 16.32 4.22 6.00
CA VAL A 7 15.25 3.27 6.28
C VAL A 7 15.17 2.24 5.15
N LEU A 8 15.22 0.96 5.50
CA LEU A 8 14.92 -0.13 4.57
C LEU A 8 13.56 -0.75 4.94
N ILE A 9 12.64 -0.77 3.97
CA ILE A 9 11.30 -1.33 4.10
C ILE A 9 11.26 -2.67 3.38
N VAL A 10 10.90 -3.74 4.09
CA VAL A 10 10.74 -5.07 3.51
C VAL A 10 9.25 -5.33 3.26
N GLY A 11 8.88 -5.40 2.00
CA GLY A 11 7.54 -5.62 1.50
C GLY A 11 6.93 -4.41 0.79
N GLY A 12 6.72 -4.54 -0.52
CA GLY A 12 6.15 -3.53 -1.42
C GLY A 12 4.63 -3.63 -1.56
N GLY A 13 3.93 -4.06 -0.52
CA GLY A 13 2.47 -3.95 -0.46
C GLY A 13 2.01 -2.53 -0.12
N PRO A 14 0.68 -2.27 -0.04
CA PRO A 14 0.13 -0.93 0.18
C PRO A 14 0.69 -0.20 1.41
N VAL A 15 0.94 -0.93 2.49
CA VAL A 15 1.48 -0.36 3.74
C VAL A 15 2.94 0.06 3.57
N GLY A 16 3.78 -0.81 2.99
CA GLY A 16 5.19 -0.52 2.75
C GLY A 16 5.37 0.64 1.77
N MET A 17 4.62 0.64 0.67
CA MET A 17 4.63 1.74 -0.31
C MET A 17 4.14 3.05 0.30
N GLY A 18 3.06 3.02 1.09
CA GLY A 18 2.58 4.21 1.80
C GLY A 18 3.62 4.77 2.77
N LEU A 19 4.31 3.91 3.51
CA LEU A 19 5.40 4.32 4.40
C LEU A 19 6.58 4.91 3.60
N ALA A 20 6.95 4.29 2.48
CA ALA A 20 8.02 4.79 1.62
C ALA A 20 7.71 6.20 1.07
N ILE A 21 6.46 6.44 0.61
CA ILE A 21 6.01 7.75 0.16
C ILE A 21 6.08 8.76 1.31
N GLU A 22 5.56 8.40 2.48
CA GLU A 22 5.52 9.28 3.65
C GLU A 22 6.90 9.72 4.11
N LEU A 23 7.86 8.79 4.15
CA LEU A 23 9.26 9.06 4.49
C LEU A 23 9.96 9.84 3.36
N GLY A 24 9.74 9.44 2.11
CA GLY A 24 10.31 10.09 0.95
C GLY A 24 9.91 11.57 0.83
N LEU A 25 8.65 11.91 1.08
CA LEU A 25 8.17 13.29 1.12
C LEU A 25 8.81 14.12 2.24
N ARG A 26 9.38 13.49 3.26
CA ARG A 26 10.17 14.13 4.34
C ARG A 26 11.66 14.21 4.06
N GLY A 27 12.11 13.76 2.90
CA GLY A 27 13.51 13.80 2.50
C GLY A 27 14.36 12.66 3.05
N ILE A 28 13.75 11.64 3.67
CA ILE A 28 14.46 10.47 4.21
C ILE A 28 14.84 9.53 3.07
N SER A 29 16.07 9.02 3.07
CA SER A 29 16.55 8.04 2.10
C SER A 29 15.94 6.67 2.40
N VAL A 30 15.14 6.14 1.46
CA VAL A 30 14.39 4.90 1.65
C VAL A 30 14.74 3.88 0.58
N GLY A 31 15.05 2.65 1.00
CA GLY A 31 15.02 1.46 0.17
C GLY A 31 13.73 0.67 0.43
N LEU A 32 13.01 0.27 -0.60
CA LEU A 32 11.85 -0.61 -0.48
C LEU A 32 12.11 -1.89 -1.25
N VAL A 33 12.14 -3.02 -0.54
CA VAL A 33 12.39 -4.35 -1.10
C VAL A 33 11.08 -5.07 -1.34
N GLU A 34 10.84 -5.51 -2.57
CA GLU A 34 9.66 -6.31 -2.93
C GLU A 34 10.06 -7.42 -3.90
N ARG A 35 9.72 -8.66 -3.56
CA ARG A 35 10.05 -9.84 -4.37
C ARG A 35 9.35 -9.87 -5.73
N ARG A 36 8.16 -9.26 -5.83
CA ARG A 36 7.42 -9.23 -7.09
C ARG A 36 7.77 -8.00 -7.90
N THR A 37 7.97 -8.19 -9.18
CA THR A 37 8.20 -7.09 -10.12
C THR A 37 6.90 -6.35 -10.46
N GLU A 38 5.76 -7.04 -10.37
CA GLU A 38 4.43 -6.48 -10.69
C GLU A 38 3.44 -6.61 -9.54
N ALA A 39 2.41 -5.76 -9.53
CA ALA A 39 1.29 -5.87 -8.61
C ALA A 39 0.49 -7.16 -8.87
N HIS A 40 0.10 -7.83 -7.80
CA HIS A 40 -0.67 -9.08 -7.91
C HIS A 40 -2.10 -8.80 -8.35
N ARG A 41 -2.50 -9.28 -9.52
CA ARG A 41 -3.79 -8.96 -10.17
C ARG A 41 -5.03 -9.58 -9.50
N ILE A 42 -4.85 -10.49 -8.54
CA ILE A 42 -5.96 -10.97 -7.71
C ILE A 42 -6.05 -10.04 -6.48
N PRO A 43 -7.12 -9.24 -6.33
CA PRO A 43 -7.20 -8.28 -5.25
C PRO A 43 -7.39 -8.97 -3.90
N LYS A 44 -6.57 -8.63 -2.92
CA LYS A 44 -6.69 -9.07 -1.51
C LYS A 44 -7.57 -8.11 -0.70
N GLY A 45 -7.76 -6.90 -1.19
CA GLY A 45 -8.58 -5.87 -0.61
C GLY A 45 -9.19 -4.98 -1.68
N GLN A 46 -10.23 -4.23 -1.31
CA GLN A 46 -10.91 -3.34 -2.24
C GLN A 46 -11.52 -2.09 -1.58
N ASN A 47 -11.61 -2.07 -0.26
CA ASN A 47 -12.22 -0.96 0.46
C ASN A 47 -11.14 -0.06 1.07
N LEU A 48 -11.19 1.21 0.73
CA LEU A 48 -10.37 2.26 1.34
C LEU A 48 -11.23 3.06 2.30
N MET A 49 -10.80 3.07 3.56
CA MET A 49 -11.45 3.90 4.57
C MET A 49 -11.09 5.37 4.35
N GLN A 50 -11.94 6.28 4.84
CA GLN A 50 -11.74 7.73 4.74
C GLN A 50 -10.33 8.14 5.14
N ARG A 51 -9.84 7.66 6.28
CA ARG A 51 -8.48 7.94 6.76
C ARG A 51 -7.39 7.53 5.76
N THR A 52 -7.58 6.43 5.07
CA THR A 52 -6.65 5.99 4.03
C THR A 52 -6.67 6.96 2.85
N VAL A 53 -7.85 7.39 2.41
CA VAL A 53 -7.98 8.34 1.29
C VAL A 53 -7.45 9.73 1.69
N ASP A 54 -7.55 10.14 2.96
CA ASP A 54 -6.90 11.35 3.48
C ASP A 54 -5.37 11.31 3.28
N HIS A 55 -4.72 10.15 3.46
CA HIS A 55 -3.29 10.01 3.15
C HIS A 55 -3.00 10.22 1.66
N PHE A 56 -3.79 9.61 0.78
CA PHE A 56 -3.65 9.82 -0.67
C PHE A 56 -3.80 11.30 -1.05
N TYR A 57 -4.74 11.99 -0.42
CA TYR A 57 -4.90 13.44 -0.61
C TYR A 57 -3.65 14.20 -0.14
N CYS A 58 -3.14 13.90 1.05
CA CYS A 58 -1.92 14.54 1.58
C CYS A 58 -0.68 14.25 0.72
N TRP A 59 -0.63 13.11 0.06
CA TRP A 59 0.44 12.75 -0.88
C TRP A 59 0.25 13.38 -2.27
N GLY A 60 -0.89 14.05 -2.52
CA GLY A 60 -1.22 14.69 -3.78
C GLY A 60 -1.56 13.74 -4.91
N ILE A 61 -2.15 12.57 -4.60
CA ILE A 61 -2.50 11.51 -5.57
C ILE A 61 -3.93 10.98 -5.39
N ALA A 62 -4.81 11.76 -4.76
CA ALA A 62 -6.20 11.33 -4.58
C ALA A 62 -7.00 11.30 -5.88
N ASP A 63 -6.68 12.17 -6.83
CA ASP A 63 -7.35 12.22 -8.12
C ASP A 63 -6.88 11.08 -9.03
N GLU A 64 -5.59 10.73 -9.00
CA GLU A 64 -5.03 9.55 -9.66
C GLU A 64 -5.65 8.26 -9.11
N LEU A 65 -5.85 8.18 -7.79
CA LEU A 65 -6.54 7.05 -7.16
C LEU A 65 -7.98 6.89 -7.70
N ARG A 66 -8.71 8.00 -7.83
CA ARG A 66 -10.06 7.99 -8.38
C ARG A 66 -10.09 7.65 -9.86
N ALA A 67 -9.14 8.16 -10.63
CA ALA A 67 -8.98 7.86 -12.05
C ALA A 67 -8.64 6.38 -12.32
N ALA A 68 -7.94 5.73 -11.40
CA ALA A 68 -7.61 4.30 -11.46
C ALA A 68 -8.79 3.36 -11.18
N LYS A 69 -9.95 3.91 -10.84
CA LYS A 69 -11.15 3.16 -10.49
C LYS A 69 -11.73 2.44 -11.71
N VAL A 70 -11.89 1.14 -11.61
CA VAL A 70 -12.48 0.30 -12.67
C VAL A 70 -13.95 -0.05 -12.41
N MET A 71 -14.52 0.46 -11.33
CA MET A 71 -15.89 0.23 -10.92
C MET A 71 -16.71 1.50 -11.14
N PRO A 72 -18.02 1.39 -11.46
CA PRO A 72 -18.89 2.55 -11.53
C PRO A 72 -18.91 3.37 -10.23
N ASP A 73 -19.04 4.70 -10.33
CA ASP A 73 -19.02 5.59 -9.16
C ASP A 73 -20.18 5.34 -8.21
N ASP A 74 -21.31 4.91 -8.74
CA ASP A 74 -22.51 4.55 -7.98
C ASP A 74 -22.49 3.13 -7.40
N TYR A 75 -21.37 2.37 -7.56
CA TYR A 75 -21.26 1.04 -7.00
C TYR A 75 -21.19 1.11 -5.47
N PRO A 76 -22.19 0.56 -4.76
CA PRO A 76 -22.33 0.79 -3.33
C PRO A 76 -21.22 0.12 -2.52
N ILE A 77 -20.71 0.83 -1.53
CA ILE A 77 -19.89 0.28 -0.45
C ILE A 77 -20.81 0.00 0.72
N GLY A 78 -21.37 -1.18 0.75
CA GLY A 78 -22.30 -1.55 1.80
C GLY A 78 -22.37 -3.05 2.01
N GLY A 79 -23.08 -3.44 3.04
CA GLY A 79 -23.31 -4.83 3.37
C GLY A 79 -24.60 -4.99 4.16
N VAL A 80 -25.03 -6.22 4.23
CA VAL A 80 -26.15 -6.65 5.07
C VAL A 80 -25.61 -7.73 6.01
N THR A 81 -25.93 -7.61 7.27
CA THR A 81 -25.61 -8.65 8.25
C THR A 81 -26.87 -9.46 8.55
N THR A 82 -26.74 -10.77 8.44
CA THR A 82 -27.82 -11.73 8.76
C THR A 82 -27.38 -12.70 9.83
N TYR A 83 -28.33 -13.28 10.56
CA TYR A 83 -28.05 -14.33 11.53
C TYR A 83 -28.36 -15.70 10.93
N GLY A 84 -27.38 -16.60 11.01
CA GLY A 84 -27.49 -17.98 10.52
C GLY A 84 -27.15 -18.13 9.04
N ASN A 85 -27.96 -17.60 8.13
CA ASN A 85 -27.73 -17.68 6.69
C ASN A 85 -28.39 -16.50 5.96
N LEU A 86 -28.12 -16.37 4.66
CA LEU A 86 -28.62 -15.26 3.84
C LEU A 86 -30.15 -15.25 3.67
N MET A 87 -30.84 -16.35 3.95
CA MET A 87 -32.30 -16.46 3.88
C MET A 87 -32.96 -16.24 5.25
N SER A 88 -32.21 -15.85 6.27
CA SER A 88 -32.74 -15.55 7.59
C SER A 88 -33.72 -14.36 7.52
N GLU A 89 -34.82 -14.45 8.27
CA GLU A 89 -35.75 -13.33 8.44
C GLU A 89 -35.16 -12.19 9.29
N TYR A 90 -34.11 -12.49 10.07
CA TYR A 90 -33.43 -11.51 10.92
C TYR A 90 -32.15 -11.00 10.26
N TRP A 91 -32.24 -9.78 9.76
CA TRP A 91 -31.12 -9.08 9.16
C TRP A 91 -31.17 -7.59 9.48
N TYR A 92 -30.00 -6.91 9.42
CA TYR A 92 -29.93 -5.48 9.52
C TYR A 92 -28.87 -4.92 8.57
N LYS A 93 -29.10 -3.69 8.13
CA LYS A 93 -28.13 -2.90 7.38
C LYS A 93 -27.33 -2.06 8.39
N PRO A 94 -26.01 -2.31 8.55
CA PRO A 94 -25.19 -1.48 9.45
C PRO A 94 -25.32 0.00 9.07
N PRO A 95 -25.12 0.93 10.02
CA PRO A 95 -25.05 2.36 9.72
C PRO A 95 -24.08 2.59 8.57
N GLN A 96 -24.55 3.34 7.57
CA GLN A 96 -23.74 3.63 6.40
C GLN A 96 -22.54 4.50 6.81
N ARG A 97 -21.47 4.41 6.03
CA ARG A 97 -20.27 5.24 6.24
C ARG A 97 -20.56 6.74 6.09
N GLU A 98 -21.65 7.08 5.41
CA GLU A 98 -22.17 8.45 5.30
C GLU A 98 -22.42 9.08 6.68
N ALA A 99 -22.80 8.29 7.68
CA ALA A 99 -23.01 8.77 9.06
C ALA A 99 -21.75 9.34 9.72
N VAL A 100 -20.57 9.02 9.22
CA VAL A 100 -19.29 9.52 9.75
C VAL A 100 -18.52 10.37 8.73
N GLN A 101 -19.12 10.64 7.58
CA GLN A 101 -18.46 11.36 6.48
C GLN A 101 -17.99 12.75 6.91
N ASP A 102 -18.78 13.45 7.71
CA ASP A 102 -18.47 14.82 8.19
C ASP A 102 -17.26 14.89 9.13
N PHE A 103 -16.78 13.73 9.64
CA PHE A 103 -15.60 13.67 10.49
C PHE A 103 -14.29 13.44 9.72
N PHE A 104 -14.36 13.28 8.39
CA PHE A 104 -13.22 13.05 7.54
C PHE A 104 -13.20 14.03 6.37
N PHE A 105 -11.99 14.39 5.95
CA PHE A 105 -11.79 15.32 4.86
C PHE A 105 -12.11 14.68 3.49
N GLN A 106 -11.82 13.39 3.34
CA GLN A 106 -12.08 12.62 2.13
C GLN A 106 -13.14 11.55 2.34
N PRO A 107 -14.01 11.29 1.35
CA PRO A 107 -14.91 10.15 1.38
C PRO A 107 -14.11 8.85 1.29
N ASN A 108 -14.68 7.76 1.79
CA ASN A 108 -14.15 6.43 1.53
C ASN A 108 -14.28 6.07 0.04
N ASP A 109 -13.44 5.16 -0.43
CA ASP A 109 -13.45 4.70 -1.81
C ASP A 109 -13.39 3.18 -1.92
N ARG A 110 -13.65 2.66 -3.11
CA ARG A 110 -13.60 1.24 -3.42
C ARG A 110 -13.01 1.00 -4.79
N LEU A 111 -11.88 0.29 -4.83
CA LEU A 111 -11.22 -0.16 -6.04
C LEU A 111 -10.39 -1.42 -5.74
N PRO A 112 -10.10 -2.27 -6.73
CA PRO A 112 -9.21 -3.40 -6.53
C PRO A 112 -7.84 -2.96 -6.03
N GLN A 113 -7.25 -3.72 -5.12
CA GLN A 113 -5.97 -3.39 -4.49
C GLN A 113 -4.86 -3.11 -5.50
N TYR A 114 -4.79 -3.87 -6.59
CA TYR A 114 -3.75 -3.67 -7.60
C TYR A 114 -3.84 -2.31 -8.30
N CYS A 115 -5.04 -1.74 -8.48
CA CYS A 115 -5.20 -0.38 -9.02
C CYS A 115 -4.58 0.66 -8.07
N MET A 116 -4.81 0.52 -6.77
CA MET A 116 -4.18 1.37 -5.76
C MET A 116 -2.67 1.18 -5.72
N GLU A 117 -2.17 -0.06 -5.81
CA GLU A 117 -0.74 -0.36 -5.82
C GLU A 117 -0.04 0.25 -7.04
N ASP A 118 -0.67 0.24 -8.22
CA ASP A 118 -0.12 0.88 -9.42
C ASP A 118 0.04 2.39 -9.17
N VAL A 119 -0.96 3.07 -8.61
CA VAL A 119 -0.88 4.51 -8.26
C VAL A 119 0.23 4.79 -7.23
N LEU A 120 0.38 3.94 -6.21
CA LEU A 120 1.43 4.09 -5.21
C LEU A 120 2.83 3.91 -5.83
N ARG A 121 3.01 2.95 -6.74
CA ARG A 121 4.25 2.72 -7.47
C ARG A 121 4.63 3.94 -8.33
N GLU A 122 3.68 4.49 -9.05
CA GLU A 122 3.88 5.70 -9.85
C GLU A 122 4.31 6.89 -8.97
N LYS A 123 3.65 7.08 -7.83
CA LYS A 123 4.03 8.12 -6.86
C LYS A 123 5.44 7.93 -6.32
N MET A 124 5.80 6.72 -5.88
CA MET A 124 7.15 6.44 -5.39
C MET A 124 8.22 6.74 -6.44
N ALA A 125 7.96 6.42 -7.71
CA ALA A 125 8.88 6.70 -8.81
C ALA A 125 9.15 8.19 -9.04
N THR A 126 8.34 9.10 -8.50
CA THR A 126 8.58 10.55 -8.54
C THR A 126 9.49 11.06 -7.43
N LEU A 127 9.85 10.22 -6.46
CA LEU A 127 10.64 10.60 -5.28
C LEU A 127 12.09 10.14 -5.45
N GLU A 128 13.02 11.08 -5.68
CA GLU A 128 14.44 10.79 -5.96
C GLU A 128 15.19 10.10 -4.80
N ASN A 129 14.66 10.20 -3.59
CA ASN A 129 15.21 9.61 -2.38
C ASN A 129 14.56 8.27 -1.99
N VAL A 130 13.68 7.71 -2.84
CA VAL A 130 13.05 6.41 -2.67
C VAL A 130 13.48 5.46 -3.77
N ASP A 131 14.18 4.41 -3.42
CA ASP A 131 14.59 3.35 -4.35
C ASP A 131 13.70 2.11 -4.16
N ALA A 132 12.93 1.74 -5.18
CA ALA A 132 12.13 0.53 -5.18
C ALA A 132 12.92 -0.64 -5.79
N LEU A 133 13.26 -1.60 -4.94
CA LEU A 133 14.07 -2.78 -5.26
C LEU A 133 13.13 -3.96 -5.54
N TYR A 134 12.55 -3.98 -6.75
CA TYR A 134 11.67 -5.05 -7.20
C TYR A 134 12.47 -6.27 -7.67
N GLY A 135 11.91 -7.47 -7.46
CA GLY A 135 12.56 -8.74 -7.79
C GLY A 135 13.55 -9.21 -6.72
N TRP A 136 13.57 -8.56 -5.55
CA TRP A 136 14.44 -8.89 -4.44
C TRP A 136 13.63 -9.26 -3.19
N HIS A 137 14.12 -10.21 -2.41
CA HIS A 137 13.57 -10.53 -1.10
C HIS A 137 14.65 -10.51 -0.02
N ALA A 138 14.25 -10.15 1.20
CA ALA A 138 15.15 -10.18 2.35
C ALA A 138 15.26 -11.62 2.86
N ASP A 139 16.49 -12.14 2.86
CA ASP A 139 16.83 -13.46 3.37
C ASP A 139 17.22 -13.41 4.85
N ARG A 140 18.16 -12.52 5.20
CA ARG A 140 18.70 -12.44 6.55
C ARG A 140 18.82 -10.99 7.02
N VAL A 141 18.56 -10.80 8.32
CA VAL A 141 18.73 -9.52 9.01
C VAL A 141 19.69 -9.69 10.16
N GLU A 142 20.74 -8.87 10.19
CA GLU A 142 21.74 -8.83 11.26
C GLU A 142 21.81 -7.42 11.80
N GLN A 143 21.99 -7.27 13.11
CA GLN A 143 22.02 -5.98 13.79
C GLN A 143 23.22 -5.92 14.74
N ASP A 144 23.91 -4.78 14.76
CA ASP A 144 24.88 -4.43 15.78
C ASP A 144 24.43 -3.17 16.55
N SER A 145 25.37 -2.49 17.24
CA SER A 145 25.04 -1.28 18.00
C SER A 145 24.72 -0.07 17.14
N ASP A 146 25.16 -0.05 15.89
CA ASP A 146 25.21 1.16 15.07
C ASP A 146 24.35 1.02 13.80
N SER A 147 24.14 -0.20 13.32
CA SER A 147 23.46 -0.44 12.06
C SER A 147 22.69 -1.76 11.99
N VAL A 148 21.84 -1.87 10.95
CA VAL A 148 21.15 -3.10 10.57
C VAL A 148 21.60 -3.48 9.16
N ARG A 149 22.10 -4.70 8.99
CA ARG A 149 22.44 -5.27 7.69
C ARG A 149 21.41 -6.25 7.22
N VAL A 150 20.95 -6.09 5.99
CA VAL A 150 19.96 -6.97 5.38
C VAL A 150 20.56 -7.59 4.13
N THR A 151 20.62 -8.91 4.12
CA THR A 151 20.99 -9.69 2.94
C THR A 151 19.75 -9.84 2.06
N LEU A 152 19.88 -9.42 0.80
CA LEU A 152 18.86 -9.56 -0.21
C LEU A 152 19.30 -10.61 -1.23
N LEU A 153 18.35 -11.44 -1.66
CA LEU A 153 18.51 -12.35 -2.78
C LEU A 153 17.54 -11.98 -3.90
N ASP A 154 17.98 -12.15 -5.13
CA ASP A 154 17.12 -12.01 -6.30
C ASP A 154 16.10 -13.16 -6.40
N GLU A 155 15.16 -13.08 -7.34
CA GLU A 155 14.09 -14.08 -7.50
C GLU A 155 14.61 -15.51 -7.80
N GLY A 156 15.86 -15.62 -8.28
CA GLY A 156 16.52 -16.90 -8.59
C GLY A 156 17.48 -17.41 -7.52
N ASP A 157 17.65 -16.67 -6.41
CA ASP A 157 18.68 -16.90 -5.38
C ASP A 157 20.12 -16.95 -5.96
N ILE A 158 20.35 -16.25 -7.07
CA ILE A 158 21.63 -16.26 -7.82
C ILE A 158 22.49 -15.07 -7.42
N GLU A 159 21.88 -13.90 -7.21
CA GLU A 159 22.57 -12.67 -6.83
C GLU A 159 22.28 -12.32 -5.36
N GLU A 160 23.35 -11.99 -4.64
CA GLU A 160 23.28 -11.52 -3.25
C GLU A 160 23.69 -10.06 -3.17
N GLN A 161 22.94 -9.26 -2.43
CA GLN A 161 23.26 -7.88 -2.11
C GLN A 161 23.13 -7.65 -0.59
N ILE A 162 24.04 -6.89 -0.02
CA ILE A 162 24.00 -6.49 1.39
C ILE A 162 23.71 -4.99 1.44
N ILE A 163 22.68 -4.63 2.19
CA ILE A 163 22.26 -3.24 2.43
C ILE A 163 22.39 -2.92 3.92
N GLU A 164 22.97 -1.77 4.19
CA GLU A 164 23.13 -1.21 5.54
C GLU A 164 22.23 0.00 5.78
#